data_99a48872f7b032cf4410c82de5049fc0
#
_entry.id   99a48872f7b032cf4410c82de5049fc0
#
_cell.length_a   1.000
_cell.length_b   1.000
_cell.length_c   1.000
_cell.angle_alpha   90.00
_cell.angle_beta   90.00
_cell.angle_gamma   90.00
#
_symmetry.space_group_name_H-M   'P 1'
#
loop_
_entity.id
_entity.type
_entity.pdbx_description
1 polymer ?
#
loop_
_entity_poly.entity_id
_entity_poly.type
_entity_poly.pdbx_seq_one_letter_code
_entity_poly.pdbx_strand_id
1 'polypeptide(L)'
;MPNEPTLVFVPGSWHRPTCYDTLIELIEPKLKCVAVSLPTTAGNPEATFKDDVDAAQELISVETRSGRDVVVIAHSYGGIVGSSAIKGFAKSKNGSDSEGGHVIGLILIASGYNLTGVAFMDPFFGHPPPSWRVNKETGYADIVTPPREFFYHDLPQSEAEYRVSQLTTQSLKALFEGREYSYAGWRDVPSWYIGTVEDRGLPVLAQRMSVGMAREMGASVEHRELQTSHSPFLSQPALTAKIIFEAVAAFMDSDNGKSIFQSQETENSAIIRPGLALFQPLTWFKFGIPMAFGRLLGRGILLYSWVRRLWSRGSR
;
A
#
# COMPACT_ATOMS: atom_id res chain seq x y z
N MET A 1 14.95 -21.99 -14.01
CA MET A 1 14.24 -20.72 -14.34
C MET A 1 14.44 -19.84 -13.14
N PRO A 2 14.65 -18.52 -13.25
CA PRO A 2 14.62 -17.66 -12.09
C PRO A 2 13.27 -17.88 -11.41
N ASN A 3 13.27 -18.07 -10.08
CA ASN A 3 12.05 -18.28 -9.33
C ASN A 3 11.21 -17.01 -9.42
N GLU A 4 10.09 -17.08 -10.14
CA GLU A 4 9.12 -16.00 -10.17
C GLU A 4 8.61 -15.72 -8.75
N PRO A 5 8.48 -14.45 -8.36
CA PRO A 5 8.04 -14.12 -7.02
C PRO A 5 6.56 -14.47 -6.80
N THR A 6 6.20 -14.76 -5.57
CA THR A 6 4.79 -14.82 -5.16
C THR A 6 4.30 -13.41 -4.83
N LEU A 7 3.10 -13.08 -5.30
CA LEU A 7 2.42 -11.84 -4.97
C LEU A 7 1.52 -12.05 -3.74
N VAL A 8 1.79 -11.29 -2.68
CA VAL A 8 1.00 -11.31 -1.43
C VAL A 8 0.12 -10.06 -1.39
N PHE A 9 -1.19 -10.25 -1.55
CA PHE A 9 -2.18 -9.18 -1.56
C PHE A 9 -2.73 -8.91 -0.17
N VAL A 10 -2.68 -7.65 0.27
CA VAL A 10 -3.17 -7.21 1.58
C VAL A 10 -4.33 -6.24 1.36
N PRO A 11 -5.59 -6.62 1.71
CA PRO A 11 -6.77 -5.80 1.47
C PRO A 11 -6.85 -4.59 2.41
N GLY A 12 -7.70 -3.63 2.03
CA GLY A 12 -8.04 -2.47 2.86
C GLY A 12 -9.08 -2.78 3.94
N SER A 13 -9.38 -1.75 4.75
CA SER A 13 -10.48 -1.80 5.73
C SER A 13 -11.79 -2.23 5.07
N TRP A 14 -12.60 -2.96 5.80
CA TRP A 14 -13.93 -3.47 5.38
C TRP A 14 -13.91 -4.45 4.20
N HIS A 15 -12.73 -4.84 3.67
CA HIS A 15 -12.64 -5.70 2.50
C HIS A 15 -12.19 -7.12 2.86
N ARG A 16 -12.75 -8.09 2.14
CA ARG A 16 -12.30 -9.50 2.13
C ARG A 16 -11.21 -9.68 1.07
N PRO A 17 -10.38 -10.74 1.17
CA PRO A 17 -9.40 -11.09 0.13
C PRO A 17 -10.01 -11.22 -1.27
N THR A 18 -11.25 -11.68 -1.35
CA THR A 18 -12.02 -11.86 -2.59
C THR A 18 -12.25 -10.58 -3.40
N CYS A 19 -11.95 -9.40 -2.82
CA CYS A 19 -11.98 -8.15 -3.60
C CYS A 19 -10.95 -8.16 -4.74
N TYR A 20 -9.93 -9.01 -4.68
CA TYR A 20 -8.88 -9.11 -5.69
C TYR A 20 -9.13 -10.20 -6.74
N ASP A 21 -10.19 -11.03 -6.63
CA ASP A 21 -10.37 -12.21 -7.48
C ASP A 21 -10.23 -11.88 -8.98
N THR A 22 -10.91 -10.84 -9.46
CA THR A 22 -10.83 -10.41 -10.87
C THR A 22 -9.41 -10.00 -11.29
N LEU A 23 -8.65 -9.36 -10.41
CA LEU A 23 -7.27 -8.98 -10.68
C LEU A 23 -6.35 -10.21 -10.64
N ILE A 24 -6.54 -11.09 -9.66
CA ILE A 24 -5.77 -12.33 -9.50
C ILE A 24 -5.95 -13.24 -10.72
N GLU A 25 -7.16 -13.41 -11.23
CA GLU A 25 -7.43 -14.18 -12.45
C GLU A 25 -6.60 -13.71 -13.67
N LEU A 26 -6.30 -12.42 -13.76
CA LEU A 26 -5.45 -11.87 -14.81
C LEU A 26 -3.95 -12.11 -14.59
N ILE A 27 -3.55 -12.31 -13.35
CA ILE A 27 -2.13 -12.42 -12.94
C ILE A 27 -1.69 -13.86 -12.79
N GLU A 28 -2.50 -14.74 -12.23
CA GLU A 28 -2.18 -16.16 -11.93
C GLU A 28 -1.65 -16.99 -13.10
N PRO A 29 -2.03 -16.76 -14.37
CA PRO A 29 -1.40 -17.45 -15.49
C PRO A 29 0.12 -17.27 -15.59
N LYS A 30 0.67 -16.27 -14.90
CA LYS A 30 2.11 -15.91 -14.93
C LYS A 30 2.79 -15.92 -13.57
N LEU A 31 2.08 -15.55 -12.51
CA LEU A 31 2.65 -15.36 -11.17
C LEU A 31 1.72 -15.96 -10.11
N LYS A 32 2.29 -16.66 -9.14
CA LYS A 32 1.52 -17.14 -7.99
C LYS A 32 0.98 -15.97 -7.17
N CYS A 33 -0.30 -16.02 -6.82
CA CYS A 33 -0.98 -15.04 -6.00
C CYS A 33 -1.51 -15.67 -4.71
N VAL A 34 -1.39 -14.96 -3.60
CA VAL A 34 -2.03 -15.29 -2.32
C VAL A 34 -2.60 -14.01 -1.71
N ALA A 35 -3.75 -14.08 -1.08
CA ALA A 35 -4.39 -12.91 -0.47
C ALA A 35 -4.61 -13.10 1.02
N VAL A 36 -4.25 -12.09 1.81
CA VAL A 36 -4.34 -12.10 3.27
C VAL A 36 -5.78 -11.92 3.71
N SER A 37 -6.26 -12.80 4.59
CA SER A 37 -7.49 -12.56 5.34
C SER A 37 -7.15 -11.80 6.61
N LEU A 38 -7.56 -10.52 6.68
CA LEU A 38 -7.27 -9.69 7.85
C LEU A 38 -8.21 -10.04 9.01
N PRO A 39 -7.71 -10.44 10.18
CA PRO A 39 -8.54 -10.72 11.37
C PRO A 39 -9.44 -9.54 11.77
N THR A 40 -8.98 -8.31 11.58
CA THR A 40 -9.73 -7.09 11.95
C THR A 40 -10.93 -6.81 11.06
N THR A 41 -11.02 -7.46 9.91
CA THR A 41 -12.18 -7.39 9.00
C THR A 41 -13.07 -8.65 9.07
N ALA A 42 -12.78 -9.59 9.96
CA ALA A 42 -13.47 -10.89 10.04
C ALA A 42 -14.59 -10.95 11.10
N GLY A 43 -15.09 -9.81 11.57
CA GLY A 43 -16.20 -9.76 12.54
C GLY A 43 -15.78 -9.90 14.01
N ASN A 44 -14.49 -9.75 14.33
CA ASN A 44 -13.98 -9.72 15.70
C ASN A 44 -13.58 -8.28 16.09
N PRO A 45 -14.31 -7.59 16.98
CA PRO A 45 -13.98 -6.22 17.40
C PRO A 45 -12.70 -6.15 18.27
N GLU A 46 -12.29 -7.28 18.86
CA GLU A 46 -11.09 -7.38 19.68
C GLU A 46 -9.81 -7.59 18.85
N ALA A 47 -9.94 -7.93 17.55
CA ALA A 47 -8.80 -8.10 16.67
C ALA A 47 -8.00 -6.81 16.53
N THR A 48 -6.68 -6.92 16.55
CA THR A 48 -5.74 -5.81 16.64
C THR A 48 -4.96 -5.61 15.34
N PHE A 49 -4.29 -4.48 15.21
CA PHE A 49 -3.34 -4.24 14.12
C PHE A 49 -2.23 -5.31 14.09
N LYS A 50 -1.80 -5.79 15.26
CA LYS A 50 -0.80 -6.87 15.34
C LYS A 50 -1.28 -8.15 14.67
N ASP A 51 -2.55 -8.52 14.90
CA ASP A 51 -3.11 -9.74 14.30
C ASP A 51 -3.10 -9.68 12.78
N ASP A 52 -3.38 -8.49 12.19
CA ASP A 52 -3.30 -8.29 10.75
C ASP A 52 -1.85 -8.38 10.23
N VAL A 53 -0.89 -7.79 10.94
CA VAL A 53 0.54 -7.87 10.60
C VAL A 53 1.02 -9.32 10.67
N ASP A 54 0.65 -10.04 11.73
CA ASP A 54 1.01 -11.45 11.91
C ASP A 54 0.42 -12.33 10.78
N ALA A 55 -0.84 -12.10 10.40
CA ALA A 55 -1.47 -12.82 9.29
C ALA A 55 -0.74 -12.58 7.93
N ALA A 56 -0.31 -11.35 7.67
CA ALA A 56 0.46 -11.04 6.49
C ALA A 56 1.88 -11.64 6.55
N GLN A 57 2.53 -11.59 7.71
CA GLN A 57 3.85 -12.20 7.93
C GLN A 57 3.83 -13.71 7.78
N GLU A 58 2.77 -14.39 8.19
CA GLU A 58 2.60 -15.83 8.03
C GLU A 58 2.68 -16.22 6.54
N LEU A 59 1.91 -15.57 5.67
CA LEU A 59 1.94 -15.84 4.23
C LEU A 59 3.31 -15.52 3.60
N ILE A 60 3.91 -14.38 3.96
CA ILE A 60 5.26 -14.02 3.51
C ILE A 60 6.27 -15.10 3.95
N SER A 61 6.19 -15.54 5.21
CA SER A 61 7.10 -16.55 5.78
C SER A 61 6.98 -17.90 5.09
N VAL A 62 5.77 -18.35 4.76
CA VAL A 62 5.55 -19.60 4.01
C VAL A 62 6.25 -19.55 2.67
N GLU A 63 6.11 -18.45 1.93
CA GLU A 63 6.70 -18.31 0.61
C GLU A 63 8.24 -18.20 0.68
N THR A 64 8.75 -17.33 1.56
CA THR A 64 10.20 -17.12 1.68
C THR A 64 10.95 -18.36 2.20
N ARG A 65 10.38 -19.11 3.16
CA ARG A 65 10.94 -20.40 3.60
C ARG A 65 10.97 -21.45 2.50
N SER A 66 10.07 -21.37 1.52
CA SER A 66 10.09 -22.25 0.35
C SER A 66 11.07 -21.82 -0.74
N GLY A 67 11.89 -20.79 -0.48
CA GLY A 67 12.88 -20.25 -1.40
C GLY A 67 12.31 -19.32 -2.46
N ARG A 68 11.06 -18.86 -2.33
CA ARG A 68 10.44 -17.91 -3.28
C ARG A 68 10.55 -16.49 -2.78
N ASP A 69 10.92 -15.59 -3.67
CA ASP A 69 10.82 -14.17 -3.41
C ASP A 69 9.35 -13.72 -3.37
N VAL A 70 9.11 -12.61 -2.68
CA VAL A 70 7.77 -12.08 -2.44
C VAL A 70 7.70 -10.62 -2.88
N VAL A 71 6.62 -10.24 -3.56
CA VAL A 71 6.20 -8.86 -3.74
C VAL A 71 4.92 -8.64 -2.95
N VAL A 72 4.92 -7.67 -2.05
CA VAL A 72 3.75 -7.30 -1.25
C VAL A 72 2.93 -6.26 -2.02
N ILE A 73 1.63 -6.52 -2.22
CA ILE A 73 0.68 -5.61 -2.87
C ILE A 73 -0.37 -5.23 -1.83
N ALA A 74 -0.43 -3.95 -1.46
CA ALA A 74 -1.23 -3.53 -0.33
C ALA A 74 -2.12 -2.33 -0.66
N HIS A 75 -3.41 -2.43 -0.34
CA HIS A 75 -4.43 -1.44 -0.65
C HIS A 75 -4.90 -0.69 0.59
N SER A 76 -5.00 0.63 0.50
CA SER A 76 -5.62 1.46 1.55
C SER A 76 -5.02 1.19 2.94
N TYR A 77 -5.83 0.86 3.96
CA TYR A 77 -5.37 0.43 5.29
C TYR A 77 -4.35 -0.74 5.22
N GLY A 78 -4.56 -1.67 4.29
CA GLY A 78 -3.60 -2.76 4.06
C GLY A 78 -2.18 -2.30 3.77
N GLY A 79 -1.99 -1.03 3.35
CA GLY A 79 -0.66 -0.45 3.13
C GLY A 79 0.19 -0.36 4.39
N ILE A 80 -0.39 0.04 5.54
CA ILE A 80 0.33 0.03 6.81
C ILE A 80 0.59 -1.40 7.29
N VAL A 81 -0.36 -2.33 7.06
CA VAL A 81 -0.21 -3.75 7.39
C VAL A 81 0.90 -4.38 6.55
N GLY A 82 0.79 -4.31 5.21
CA GLY A 82 1.74 -4.91 4.29
C GLY A 82 3.15 -4.35 4.43
N SER A 83 3.27 -3.02 4.57
CA SER A 83 4.57 -2.38 4.84
C SER A 83 5.17 -2.88 6.17
N SER A 84 4.37 -3.00 7.23
CA SER A 84 4.86 -3.46 8.54
C SER A 84 5.25 -4.95 8.51
N ALA A 85 4.55 -5.75 7.73
CA ALA A 85 4.83 -7.18 7.59
C ALA A 85 6.18 -7.48 6.89
N ILE A 86 6.75 -6.53 6.14
CA ILE A 86 8.07 -6.68 5.51
C ILE A 86 9.21 -6.80 6.54
N LYS A 87 9.00 -6.33 7.78
CA LYS A 87 10.04 -6.32 8.81
C LYS A 87 10.67 -7.70 9.00
N GLY A 88 11.97 -7.79 8.74
CA GLY A 88 12.75 -9.04 8.87
C GLY A 88 12.72 -9.96 7.65
N PHE A 89 12.00 -9.59 6.58
CA PHE A 89 11.92 -10.39 5.35
C PHE A 89 12.64 -9.75 4.14
N ALA A 90 13.07 -8.50 4.24
CA ALA A 90 13.89 -7.87 3.21
C ALA A 90 15.32 -8.44 3.23
N LYS A 91 15.99 -8.42 2.07
CA LYS A 91 17.37 -8.85 1.93
C LYS A 91 18.31 -8.04 2.85
N SER A 92 19.20 -8.73 3.54
CA SER A 92 20.15 -8.07 4.45
C SER A 92 21.15 -7.21 3.69
N LYS A 93 21.30 -5.96 4.10
CA LYS A 93 22.33 -5.05 3.53
C LYS A 93 23.76 -5.47 3.87
N ASN A 94 23.94 -6.39 4.80
CA ASN A 94 25.26 -6.82 5.31
C ASN A 94 25.74 -8.15 4.70
N GLY A 95 25.06 -8.69 3.70
CA GLY A 95 25.49 -9.91 3.01
C GLY A 95 25.36 -11.22 3.79
N SER A 96 24.74 -11.20 4.97
CA SER A 96 24.39 -12.40 5.73
C SER A 96 23.00 -12.88 5.33
N ASP A 97 22.84 -13.23 4.05
CA ASP A 97 21.56 -13.74 3.58
C ASP A 97 21.34 -15.18 4.12
N SER A 98 20.19 -15.39 4.75
CA SER A 98 19.71 -16.74 5.05
C SER A 98 19.39 -17.46 3.74
N GLU A 99 19.63 -18.76 3.67
CA GLU A 99 19.10 -19.57 2.57
C GLU A 99 17.58 -19.43 2.54
N GLY A 100 17.02 -18.85 1.48
CA GLY A 100 15.59 -18.61 1.32
C GLY A 100 15.27 -17.45 0.40
N GLY A 101 13.98 -17.23 0.15
CA GLY A 101 13.49 -16.04 -0.58
C GLY A 101 13.36 -14.83 0.35
N HIS A 102 13.15 -13.66 -0.25
CA HIS A 102 13.04 -12.38 0.45
C HIS A 102 11.88 -11.57 -0.11
N VAL A 103 11.43 -10.56 0.63
CA VAL A 103 10.58 -9.52 0.05
C VAL A 103 11.44 -8.61 -0.80
N ILE A 104 11.17 -8.58 -2.11
CA ILE A 104 11.94 -7.82 -3.10
C ILE A 104 11.29 -6.50 -3.52
N GLY A 105 10.03 -6.27 -3.15
CA GLY A 105 9.33 -5.04 -3.49
C GLY A 105 7.99 -4.88 -2.79
N LEU A 106 7.52 -3.62 -2.76
CA LEU A 106 6.23 -3.22 -2.21
C LEU A 106 5.45 -2.42 -3.27
N ILE A 107 4.20 -2.80 -3.53
CA ILE A 107 3.27 -2.04 -4.36
C ILE A 107 2.15 -1.52 -3.47
N LEU A 108 2.04 -0.20 -3.33
CA LEU A 108 0.94 0.45 -2.63
C LEU A 108 -0.13 0.92 -3.62
N ILE A 109 -1.38 0.62 -3.33
CA ILE A 109 -2.54 1.02 -4.12
C ILE A 109 -3.44 1.90 -3.26
N ALA A 110 -3.70 3.14 -3.67
CA ALA A 110 -4.60 4.08 -2.96
C ALA A 110 -4.33 4.11 -1.44
N SER A 111 -3.07 4.19 -1.03
CA SER A 111 -2.63 4.09 0.36
C SER A 111 -1.70 5.24 0.76
N GLY A 112 -1.21 5.22 1.98
CA GLY A 112 -0.17 6.13 2.48
C GLY A 112 1.11 5.39 2.87
N TYR A 113 2.25 6.07 2.79
CA TYR A 113 3.50 5.58 3.36
C TYR A 113 3.48 5.80 4.88
N ASN A 114 3.42 4.71 5.65
CA ASN A 114 3.40 4.74 7.10
C ASN A 114 4.77 5.07 7.71
N LEU A 115 4.77 5.47 8.97
CA LEU A 115 5.99 5.70 9.75
C LEU A 115 6.09 4.67 10.87
N THR A 116 7.31 4.22 11.15
CA THR A 116 7.55 3.31 12.28
C THR A 116 7.12 3.95 13.60
N GLY A 117 6.33 3.23 14.37
CA GLY A 117 5.83 3.69 15.67
C GLY A 117 4.63 4.64 15.61
N VAL A 118 3.93 4.71 14.47
CA VAL A 118 2.77 5.58 14.24
C VAL A 118 1.57 4.71 13.88
N ALA A 119 0.47 4.82 14.65
CA ALA A 119 -0.78 4.12 14.37
C ALA A 119 -1.50 4.73 13.16
N PHE A 120 -2.44 3.99 12.57
CA PHE A 120 -3.15 4.41 11.36
C PHE A 120 -3.86 5.77 11.53
N MET A 121 -4.48 6.01 12.70
CA MET A 121 -5.21 7.27 12.98
C MET A 121 -4.36 8.39 13.59
N ASP A 122 -3.09 8.15 13.93
CA ASP A 122 -2.22 9.19 14.49
C ASP A 122 -2.04 10.42 13.57
N PRO A 123 -1.87 10.26 12.23
CA PRO A 123 -1.77 11.41 11.32
C PRO A 123 -3.03 12.28 11.26
N PHE A 124 -4.17 11.73 11.69
CA PHE A 124 -5.45 12.42 11.78
C PHE A 124 -5.76 12.89 13.21
N PHE A 125 -4.76 12.88 14.11
CA PHE A 125 -4.93 13.22 15.53
C PHE A 125 -6.05 12.45 16.24
N GLY A 126 -6.29 11.21 15.79
CA GLY A 126 -7.37 10.35 16.32
C GLY A 126 -8.77 10.76 15.86
N HIS A 127 -8.91 11.67 14.91
CA HIS A 127 -10.22 12.12 14.39
C HIS A 127 -10.51 11.47 13.04
N PRO A 128 -11.52 10.58 12.94
CA PRO A 128 -11.89 9.98 11.66
C PRO A 128 -12.41 11.05 10.69
N PRO A 129 -12.17 10.85 9.37
CA PRO A 129 -12.79 11.69 8.36
C PRO A 129 -14.31 11.52 8.38
N PRO A 130 -15.09 12.46 7.80
CA PRO A 130 -16.56 12.39 7.80
C PRO A 130 -17.15 11.14 7.13
N SER A 131 -16.36 10.40 6.37
CA SER A 131 -16.78 9.22 5.61
C SER A 131 -17.08 7.98 6.48
N TRP A 132 -16.56 7.93 7.71
CA TRP A 132 -16.83 6.87 8.67
C TRP A 132 -16.79 7.40 10.11
N ARG A 133 -17.30 6.66 11.06
CA ARG A 133 -17.37 7.05 12.47
C ARG A 133 -16.96 5.91 13.41
N VAL A 134 -16.53 6.30 14.60
CA VAL A 134 -16.26 5.37 15.71
C VAL A 134 -17.58 4.91 16.32
N ASN A 135 -17.81 3.60 16.35
CA ASN A 135 -18.91 2.99 17.09
C ASN A 135 -18.35 2.22 18.30
N LYS A 136 -18.35 2.87 19.46
CA LYS A 136 -17.79 2.28 20.68
C LYS A 136 -18.65 1.13 21.24
N GLU A 137 -19.93 1.06 20.90
CA GLU A 137 -20.83 0.00 21.37
C GLU A 137 -20.51 -1.33 20.69
N THR A 138 -20.21 -1.28 19.40
CA THR A 138 -19.87 -2.47 18.61
C THR A 138 -18.36 -2.75 18.52
N GLY A 139 -17.52 -1.78 18.80
CA GLY A 139 -16.06 -1.86 18.62
C GLY A 139 -15.61 -1.74 17.16
N TYR A 140 -16.48 -1.29 16.25
CA TYR A 140 -16.19 -1.16 14.82
C TYR A 140 -16.20 0.28 14.33
N ALA A 141 -15.54 0.49 13.21
CA ALA A 141 -15.66 1.68 12.39
C ALA A 141 -16.85 1.52 11.44
N ASP A 142 -17.87 2.36 11.60
CA ASP A 142 -19.06 2.37 10.75
C ASP A 142 -18.86 3.31 9.57
N ILE A 143 -19.09 2.84 8.34
CA ILE A 143 -19.08 3.66 7.14
C ILE A 143 -20.32 4.59 7.17
N VAL A 144 -20.12 5.90 6.98
CA VAL A 144 -21.17 6.93 6.95
C VAL A 144 -21.51 7.34 5.52
N THR A 145 -20.50 7.59 4.70
CA THR A 145 -20.70 7.85 3.27
C THR A 145 -21.24 6.59 2.59
N PRO A 146 -22.24 6.67 1.70
CA PRO A 146 -22.70 5.49 0.98
C PRO A 146 -21.54 4.70 0.39
N PRO A 147 -21.38 3.41 0.70
CA PRO A 147 -20.17 2.65 0.33
C PRO A 147 -19.88 2.64 -1.17
N ARG A 148 -20.93 2.65 -2.02
CA ARG A 148 -20.79 2.81 -3.45
C ARG A 148 -20.05 4.10 -3.81
N GLU A 149 -20.44 5.21 -3.20
CA GLU A 149 -19.83 6.53 -3.43
C GLU A 149 -18.40 6.59 -2.89
N PHE A 150 -18.15 5.89 -1.80
CA PHE A 150 -16.85 5.90 -1.13
C PHE A 150 -15.80 5.08 -1.87
N PHE A 151 -16.16 3.87 -2.36
CA PHE A 151 -15.21 2.91 -2.91
C PHE A 151 -15.36 2.63 -4.41
N TYR A 152 -16.60 2.74 -4.98
CA TYR A 152 -16.97 2.07 -6.22
C TYR A 152 -17.81 2.94 -7.16
N HIS A 153 -17.69 4.27 -7.10
CA HIS A 153 -18.55 5.18 -7.87
C HIS A 153 -18.32 5.10 -9.39
N ASP A 154 -17.22 4.53 -9.83
CA ASP A 154 -16.84 4.32 -11.24
C ASP A 154 -17.20 2.91 -11.76
N LEU A 155 -17.77 2.04 -10.91
CA LEU A 155 -18.28 0.73 -11.34
C LEU A 155 -19.71 0.85 -11.89
N PRO A 156 -20.12 -0.05 -12.81
CA PRO A 156 -21.52 -0.25 -13.17
C PRO A 156 -22.37 -0.51 -11.91
N GLN A 157 -23.63 -0.03 -11.91
CA GLN A 157 -24.46 -0.05 -10.71
C GLN A 157 -24.59 -1.45 -10.09
N SER A 158 -24.89 -2.47 -10.89
CA SER A 158 -25.08 -3.84 -10.41
C SER A 158 -23.80 -4.42 -9.79
N GLU A 159 -22.63 -4.13 -10.38
CA GLU A 159 -21.35 -4.56 -9.86
C GLU A 159 -21.02 -3.84 -8.55
N ALA A 160 -21.24 -2.51 -8.50
CA ALA A 160 -21.03 -1.74 -7.30
C ALA A 160 -21.92 -2.22 -6.12
N GLU A 161 -23.20 -2.51 -6.38
CA GLU A 161 -24.14 -3.05 -5.38
C GLU A 161 -23.70 -4.42 -4.89
N TYR A 162 -23.23 -5.29 -5.78
CA TYR A 162 -22.64 -6.58 -5.41
C TYR A 162 -21.41 -6.39 -4.52
N ARG A 163 -20.45 -5.52 -4.89
CA ARG A 163 -19.25 -5.25 -4.09
C ARG A 163 -19.58 -4.63 -2.72
N VAL A 164 -20.56 -3.76 -2.67
CA VAL A 164 -21.08 -3.23 -1.39
C VAL A 164 -21.61 -4.34 -0.48
N SER A 165 -22.33 -5.33 -1.05
CA SER A 165 -22.84 -6.46 -0.26
C SER A 165 -21.74 -7.39 0.29
N GLN A 166 -20.52 -7.32 -0.27
CA GLN A 166 -19.36 -8.10 0.17
C GLN A 166 -18.52 -7.39 1.24
N LEU A 167 -18.81 -6.12 1.56
CA LEU A 167 -18.10 -5.40 2.61
C LEU A 167 -18.35 -6.03 3.98
N THR A 168 -17.38 -5.87 4.85
CA THR A 168 -17.35 -6.45 6.19
C THR A 168 -17.19 -5.38 7.27
N THR A 169 -16.78 -5.78 8.44
CA THR A 169 -16.45 -4.89 9.57
C THR A 169 -15.01 -4.38 9.49
N GLN A 170 -14.67 -3.42 10.35
CA GLN A 170 -13.31 -3.00 10.65
C GLN A 170 -13.18 -2.72 12.13
N SER A 171 -12.31 -3.44 12.83
CA SER A 171 -12.04 -3.23 14.25
C SER A 171 -11.45 -1.83 14.51
N LEU A 172 -11.91 -1.16 15.57
CA LEU A 172 -11.36 0.11 16.01
C LEU A 172 -9.95 -0.06 16.58
N LYS A 173 -9.65 -1.15 17.26
CA LYS A 173 -8.33 -1.41 17.83
C LYS A 173 -7.23 -1.34 16.76
N ALA A 174 -7.49 -1.90 15.58
CA ALA A 174 -6.53 -1.86 14.48
C ALA A 174 -6.26 -0.45 13.94
N LEU A 175 -7.23 0.45 14.03
CA LEU A 175 -7.09 1.81 13.53
C LEU A 175 -6.42 2.76 14.53
N PHE A 176 -6.66 2.57 15.83
CA PHE A 176 -6.24 3.51 16.87
C PHE A 176 -5.10 3.03 17.75
N GLU A 177 -4.82 1.73 17.77
CA GLU A 177 -3.84 1.10 18.65
C GLU A 177 -2.72 0.39 17.85
N GLY A 178 -1.77 -0.26 18.53
CA GLY A 178 -0.76 -1.12 17.92
C GLY A 178 0.37 -0.39 17.20
N ARG A 179 0.60 0.89 17.50
CA ARG A 179 1.68 1.70 16.89
C ARG A 179 3.07 1.05 17.01
N GLU A 180 3.31 0.28 18.06
CA GLU A 180 4.57 -0.44 18.31
C GLU A 180 4.86 -1.53 17.27
N TYR A 181 3.84 -2.03 16.58
CA TYR A 181 3.94 -2.99 15.49
C TYR A 181 4.04 -2.32 14.12
N SER A 182 3.76 -1.01 14.03
CA SER A 182 3.90 -0.27 12.78
C SER A 182 5.36 -0.10 12.40
N TYR A 183 5.71 -0.54 11.20
CA TYR A 183 7.06 -0.50 10.64
C TYR A 183 7.07 0.03 9.22
N ALA A 184 7.99 0.93 8.92
CA ALA A 184 8.16 1.53 7.59
C ALA A 184 9.00 0.61 6.68
N GLY A 185 8.49 -0.56 6.33
CA GLY A 185 9.17 -1.58 5.51
C GLY A 185 9.49 -1.09 4.09
N TRP A 186 8.78 -0.06 3.60
CA TRP A 186 9.09 0.63 2.36
C TRP A 186 10.49 1.28 2.32
N ARG A 187 11.20 1.34 3.44
CA ARG A 187 12.61 1.77 3.53
C ARG A 187 13.60 0.65 3.27
N ASP A 188 13.14 -0.58 3.34
CA ASP A 188 13.99 -1.77 3.20
C ASP A 188 13.95 -2.32 1.77
N VAL A 189 12.87 -2.04 1.03
CA VAL A 189 12.66 -2.53 -0.33
C VAL A 189 12.24 -1.37 -1.27
N PRO A 190 12.50 -1.47 -2.59
CA PRO A 190 11.94 -0.54 -3.56
C PRO A 190 10.41 -0.62 -3.58
N SER A 191 9.76 0.49 -3.89
CA SER A 191 8.30 0.53 -3.93
C SER A 191 7.75 1.15 -5.20
N TRP A 192 6.57 0.67 -5.61
CA TRP A 192 5.71 1.28 -6.61
C TRP A 192 4.44 1.78 -5.96
N TYR A 193 3.93 2.88 -6.48
CA TYR A 193 2.70 3.49 -6.00
C TYR A 193 1.69 3.61 -7.14
N ILE A 194 0.51 3.00 -6.97
CA ILE A 194 -0.63 3.13 -7.88
C ILE A 194 -1.62 4.10 -7.25
N GLY A 195 -1.63 5.34 -7.75
CA GLY A 195 -2.55 6.38 -7.32
C GLY A 195 -3.89 6.31 -8.04
N THR A 196 -4.94 6.78 -7.37
CA THR A 196 -6.32 6.80 -7.82
C THR A 196 -6.82 8.24 -7.88
N VAL A 197 -7.06 8.77 -9.09
CA VAL A 197 -7.26 10.23 -9.29
C VAL A 197 -8.63 10.68 -8.79
N GLU A 198 -9.65 9.84 -8.91
CA GLU A 198 -11.04 10.14 -8.51
C GLU A 198 -11.39 9.58 -7.13
N ASP A 199 -10.39 9.26 -6.34
CA ASP A 199 -10.55 8.65 -5.03
C ASP A 199 -11.30 9.56 -4.04
N ARG A 200 -12.41 9.05 -3.51
CA ARG A 200 -13.23 9.72 -2.49
C ARG A 200 -12.92 9.23 -1.08
N GLY A 201 -12.16 8.15 -0.94
CA GLY A 201 -11.68 7.60 0.33
C GLY A 201 -10.39 8.25 0.79
N LEU A 202 -9.39 8.27 -0.09
CA LEU A 202 -8.10 8.92 0.13
C LEU A 202 -7.81 9.90 -1.02
N PRO A 203 -8.10 11.20 -0.87
CA PRO A 203 -7.94 12.18 -1.94
C PRO A 203 -6.56 12.11 -2.60
N VAL A 204 -6.51 12.18 -3.93
CA VAL A 204 -5.26 12.07 -4.73
C VAL A 204 -4.18 13.05 -4.29
N LEU A 205 -4.57 14.22 -3.75
CA LEU A 205 -3.65 15.19 -3.17
C LEU A 205 -2.85 14.58 -2.01
N ALA A 206 -3.52 13.89 -1.08
CA ALA A 206 -2.89 13.23 0.06
C ALA A 206 -1.99 12.07 -0.41
N GLN A 207 -2.42 11.33 -1.42
CA GLN A 207 -1.62 10.28 -2.04
C GLN A 207 -0.30 10.83 -2.61
N ARG A 208 -0.36 11.90 -3.40
CA ARG A 208 0.83 12.58 -3.96
C ARG A 208 1.75 13.17 -2.90
N MET A 209 1.18 13.74 -1.82
CA MET A 209 1.96 14.22 -0.68
C MET A 209 2.70 13.08 0.01
N SER A 210 2.04 11.93 0.21
CA SER A 210 2.65 10.75 0.80
C SER A 210 3.83 10.22 -0.03
N VAL A 211 3.70 10.17 -1.36
CA VAL A 211 4.80 9.83 -2.28
C VAL A 211 5.95 10.84 -2.15
N GLY A 212 5.64 12.14 -2.11
CA GLY A 212 6.65 13.20 -1.93
C GLY A 212 7.41 13.05 -0.62
N MET A 213 6.71 12.75 0.47
CA MET A 213 7.30 12.49 1.78
C MET A 213 8.24 11.26 1.75
N ALA A 214 7.77 10.14 1.21
CA ALA A 214 8.57 8.91 1.16
C ALA A 214 9.86 9.10 0.36
N ARG A 215 9.79 9.77 -0.80
CA ARG A 215 10.96 10.08 -1.63
C ARG A 215 11.97 10.96 -0.88
N GLU A 216 11.50 12.00 -0.17
CA GLU A 216 12.38 12.86 0.64
C GLU A 216 13.04 12.10 1.80
N MET A 217 12.34 11.10 2.34
CA MET A 217 12.86 10.23 3.40
C MET A 217 13.74 9.09 2.87
N GLY A 218 14.08 9.11 1.58
CA GLY A 218 15.05 8.20 0.95
C GLY A 218 14.45 6.93 0.32
N ALA A 219 13.12 6.87 0.15
CA ALA A 219 12.50 5.74 -0.55
C ALA A 219 12.75 5.81 -2.08
N SER A 220 13.04 4.66 -2.68
CA SER A 220 12.93 4.49 -4.13
C SER A 220 11.46 4.24 -4.47
N VAL A 221 10.79 5.24 -5.04
CA VAL A 221 9.36 5.18 -5.37
C VAL A 221 9.13 5.44 -6.84
N GLU A 222 8.61 4.46 -7.56
CA GLU A 222 8.02 4.65 -8.87
C GLU A 222 6.52 4.94 -8.72
N HIS A 223 5.98 5.94 -9.46
CA HIS A 223 4.62 6.41 -9.28
C HIS A 223 3.83 6.32 -10.59
N ARG A 224 2.70 5.64 -10.54
CA ARG A 224 1.69 5.57 -11.60
C ARG A 224 0.35 5.99 -11.03
N GLU A 225 -0.52 6.59 -11.85
CA GLU A 225 -1.90 6.91 -11.46
C GLU A 225 -2.89 6.40 -12.51
N LEU A 226 -4.06 6.02 -12.03
CA LEU A 226 -5.21 5.65 -12.85
C LEU A 226 -6.38 6.61 -12.59
N GLN A 227 -7.13 6.93 -13.64
CA GLN A 227 -8.35 7.73 -13.54
C GLN A 227 -9.48 6.83 -13.05
N THR A 228 -9.57 6.61 -11.74
CA THR A 228 -10.43 5.61 -11.12
C THR A 228 -10.79 6.00 -9.69
N SER A 229 -11.84 5.35 -9.16
CA SER A 229 -12.22 5.39 -7.75
C SER A 229 -11.17 4.72 -6.84
N HIS A 230 -11.49 4.50 -5.56
CA HIS A 230 -10.60 3.93 -4.56
C HIS A 230 -10.12 2.49 -4.87
N SER A 231 -10.81 1.75 -5.75
CA SER A 231 -10.59 0.32 -6.01
C SER A 231 -10.24 0.00 -7.46
N PRO A 232 -9.04 0.40 -7.96
CA PRO A 232 -8.65 0.25 -9.36
C PRO A 232 -8.57 -1.22 -9.81
N PHE A 233 -8.34 -2.14 -8.91
CA PHE A 233 -8.32 -3.58 -9.16
C PHE A 233 -9.71 -4.14 -9.52
N LEU A 234 -10.79 -3.39 -9.27
CA LEU A 234 -12.15 -3.72 -9.67
C LEU A 234 -12.57 -2.96 -10.93
N SER A 235 -12.32 -1.65 -11.00
CA SER A 235 -12.78 -0.81 -12.12
C SER A 235 -11.87 -0.88 -13.34
N GLN A 236 -10.57 -1.05 -13.14
CA GLN A 236 -9.56 -1.12 -14.21
C GLN A 236 -8.56 -2.25 -13.97
N PRO A 237 -9.01 -3.52 -13.82
CA PRO A 237 -8.15 -4.64 -13.43
C PRO A 237 -7.02 -4.90 -14.43
N ALA A 238 -7.26 -4.76 -15.73
CA ALA A 238 -6.24 -4.97 -16.75
C ALA A 238 -5.11 -3.93 -16.71
N LEU A 239 -5.43 -2.65 -16.46
CA LEU A 239 -4.41 -1.61 -16.30
C LEU A 239 -3.66 -1.76 -14.97
N THR A 240 -4.37 -2.15 -13.91
CA THR A 240 -3.77 -2.45 -12.61
C THR A 240 -2.79 -3.62 -12.72
N ALA A 241 -3.19 -4.73 -13.38
CA ALA A 241 -2.32 -5.88 -13.64
C ALA A 241 -1.08 -5.47 -14.47
N LYS A 242 -1.27 -4.63 -15.50
CA LYS A 242 -0.13 -4.13 -16.30
C LYS A 242 0.90 -3.41 -15.45
N ILE A 243 0.46 -2.48 -14.56
CA ILE A 243 1.37 -1.76 -13.66
C ILE A 243 2.06 -2.72 -12.70
N ILE A 244 1.34 -3.73 -12.18
CA ILE A 244 1.92 -4.76 -11.30
C ILE A 244 3.01 -5.56 -12.04
N PHE A 245 2.78 -5.99 -13.27
CA PHE A 245 3.81 -6.68 -14.06
C PHE A 245 5.03 -5.79 -14.34
N GLU A 246 4.83 -4.50 -14.65
CA GLU A 246 5.94 -3.54 -14.80
C GLU A 246 6.75 -3.42 -13.50
N ALA A 247 6.07 -3.36 -12.35
CA ALA A 247 6.72 -3.26 -11.05
C ALA A 247 7.51 -4.53 -10.69
N VAL A 248 6.91 -5.71 -10.89
CA VAL A 248 7.58 -7.00 -10.64
C VAL A 248 8.82 -7.14 -11.51
N ALA A 249 8.71 -6.80 -12.80
CA ALA A 249 9.87 -6.79 -13.70
C ALA A 249 11.01 -5.90 -13.16
N ALA A 250 10.67 -4.67 -12.74
CA ALA A 250 11.66 -3.74 -12.21
C ALA A 250 12.30 -4.23 -10.89
N PHE A 251 11.54 -4.91 -10.02
CA PHE A 251 12.08 -5.48 -8.78
C PHE A 251 13.05 -6.64 -9.07
N MET A 252 12.70 -7.52 -10.00
CA MET A 252 13.56 -8.64 -10.40
C MET A 252 14.84 -8.18 -11.08
N ASP A 253 14.78 -7.14 -11.93
CA ASP A 253 15.96 -6.57 -12.62
C ASP A 253 16.94 -5.93 -11.64
N SER A 254 16.43 -5.28 -10.58
CA SER A 254 17.30 -4.66 -9.57
C SER A 254 18.07 -5.69 -8.73
N ASP A 255 17.58 -6.93 -8.64
CA ASP A 255 18.21 -7.99 -7.84
C ASP A 255 19.12 -8.93 -8.67
N ASN A 256 18.77 -9.24 -9.93
CA ASN A 256 19.47 -10.26 -10.74
C ASN A 256 19.82 -9.87 -12.19
N GLY A 257 19.61 -8.64 -12.62
CA GLY A 257 20.10 -8.10 -13.89
C GLY A 257 19.47 -8.62 -15.19
N LYS A 258 18.39 -9.40 -15.18
CA LYS A 258 17.60 -9.73 -16.39
C LYS A 258 16.18 -10.16 -16.04
N SER A 259 15.21 -9.32 -16.31
CA SER A 259 13.79 -9.68 -16.29
C SER A 259 13.37 -10.39 -17.57
N ILE A 260 12.59 -11.47 -17.44
CA ILE A 260 11.89 -12.13 -18.54
C ILE A 260 10.68 -11.32 -19.06
N PHE A 261 10.24 -10.33 -18.29
CA PHE A 261 9.20 -9.39 -18.68
C PHE A 261 9.84 -8.22 -19.44
N GLN A 262 10.14 -8.40 -20.73
CA GLN A 262 10.41 -7.24 -21.57
C GLN A 262 9.18 -6.34 -21.53
N SER A 263 9.32 -5.20 -20.89
CA SER A 263 8.35 -4.12 -20.95
C SER A 263 8.25 -3.70 -22.42
N GLN A 264 7.28 -4.25 -23.16
CA GLN A 264 6.84 -3.55 -24.35
C GLN A 264 6.24 -2.24 -23.83
N GLU A 265 7.02 -1.17 -23.97
CA GLU A 265 6.58 0.20 -23.75
C GLU A 265 5.53 0.57 -24.82
N THR A 266 4.40 -0.08 -24.78
CA THR A 266 3.20 0.46 -25.39
C THR A 266 2.73 1.55 -24.43
N GLU A 267 3.04 2.81 -24.77
CA GLU A 267 2.46 3.98 -24.10
C GLU A 267 0.94 3.81 -24.08
N ASN A 268 0.43 3.29 -22.98
CA ASN A 268 -1.00 3.30 -22.76
C ASN A 268 -1.32 4.67 -22.13
N SER A 269 -1.94 5.55 -22.91
CA SER A 269 -2.33 6.91 -22.49
C SER A 269 -3.26 6.94 -21.27
N ALA A 270 -3.85 5.81 -20.91
CA ALA A 270 -4.70 5.66 -19.74
C ALA A 270 -3.92 5.55 -18.41
N ILE A 271 -2.62 5.21 -18.43
CA ILE A 271 -1.75 5.18 -17.25
C ILE A 271 -1.03 6.52 -17.15
N ILE A 272 -1.35 7.29 -16.12
CA ILE A 272 -0.72 8.58 -15.85
C ILE A 272 0.63 8.35 -15.17
N ARG A 273 1.68 8.93 -15.71
CA ARG A 273 3.02 8.97 -15.11
C ARG A 273 3.24 10.37 -14.52
N PRO A 274 3.08 10.56 -13.19
CA PRO A 274 3.24 11.86 -12.57
C PRO A 274 4.65 12.43 -12.79
N GLY A 275 4.74 13.56 -13.47
CA GLY A 275 5.99 14.24 -13.79
C GLY A 275 5.78 15.74 -13.95
N LEU A 276 6.86 16.50 -13.86
CA LEU A 276 6.86 17.95 -14.08
C LEU A 276 7.32 18.24 -15.50
N ALA A 277 6.48 18.91 -16.27
CA ALA A 277 6.87 19.46 -17.55
C ALA A 277 7.10 20.97 -17.42
N LEU A 278 8.29 21.44 -17.81
CA LEU A 278 8.75 22.82 -17.62
C LEU A 278 7.74 23.85 -18.18
N PHE A 279 7.16 23.55 -19.34
CA PHE A 279 6.26 24.47 -20.06
C PHE A 279 4.77 24.13 -19.88
N GLN A 280 4.41 23.27 -18.91
CA GLN A 280 3.02 22.90 -18.63
C GLN A 280 2.67 23.23 -17.17
N PRO A 281 2.21 24.47 -16.88
CA PRO A 281 1.92 24.91 -15.50
C PRO A 281 0.94 23.98 -14.76
N LEU A 282 0.03 23.35 -15.49
CA LEU A 282 -0.95 22.42 -14.91
C LEU A 282 -0.29 21.21 -14.22
N THR A 283 0.88 20.75 -14.71
CA THR A 283 1.63 19.66 -14.09
C THR A 283 2.25 20.08 -12.77
N TRP A 284 2.61 21.35 -12.62
CA TRP A 284 3.12 21.91 -11.38
C TRP A 284 2.03 21.96 -10.31
N PHE A 285 0.80 22.38 -10.67
CA PHE A 285 -0.32 22.35 -9.73
C PHE A 285 -0.75 20.93 -9.39
N LYS A 286 -0.86 20.03 -10.37
CA LYS A 286 -1.30 18.65 -10.14
C LYS A 286 -0.28 17.83 -9.35
N PHE A 287 1.00 17.90 -9.71
CA PHE A 287 2.02 17.01 -9.17
C PHE A 287 3.08 17.76 -8.35
N GLY A 288 3.53 18.93 -8.82
CA GLY A 288 4.64 19.66 -8.20
C GLY A 288 4.32 20.12 -6.79
N ILE A 289 3.24 20.85 -6.61
CA ILE A 289 2.85 21.41 -5.30
C ILE A 289 2.57 20.31 -4.27
N PRO A 290 1.74 19.29 -4.53
CA PRO A 290 1.51 18.22 -3.57
C PRO A 290 2.77 17.48 -3.15
N MET A 291 3.62 17.12 -4.13
CA MET A 291 4.87 16.46 -3.83
C MET A 291 5.86 17.34 -3.06
N ALA A 292 5.88 18.65 -3.33
CA ALA A 292 6.71 19.60 -2.58
C ALA A 292 6.26 19.72 -1.11
N PHE A 293 4.96 19.79 -0.86
CA PHE A 293 4.42 19.73 0.51
C PHE A 293 4.79 18.42 1.20
N GLY A 294 4.68 17.28 0.53
CA GLY A 294 5.11 16.00 1.04
C GLY A 294 6.61 15.99 1.39
N ARG A 295 7.47 16.55 0.53
CA ARG A 295 8.89 16.68 0.81
C ARG A 295 9.17 17.56 2.04
N LEU A 296 8.48 18.67 2.18
CA LEU A 296 8.61 19.52 3.37
C LEU A 296 8.23 18.76 4.65
N LEU A 297 7.14 18.00 4.61
CA LEU A 297 6.74 17.12 5.70
C LEU A 297 7.82 16.08 6.01
N GLY A 298 8.37 15.42 5.00
CA GLY A 298 9.46 14.45 5.14
C GLY A 298 10.70 15.05 5.81
N ARG A 299 11.11 16.27 5.41
CA ARG A 299 12.21 17.01 6.05
C ARG A 299 11.91 17.30 7.52
N GLY A 300 10.70 17.75 7.81
CA GLY A 300 10.26 18.01 9.20
C GLY A 300 10.37 16.75 10.08
N ILE A 301 9.93 15.61 9.58
CA ILE A 301 10.03 14.31 10.27
C ILE A 301 11.50 13.91 10.49
N LEU A 302 12.35 14.06 9.48
CA LEU A 302 13.78 13.75 9.59
C LEU A 302 14.46 14.65 10.61
N LEU A 303 14.19 15.95 10.60
CA LEU A 303 14.73 16.93 11.56
C LEU A 303 14.27 16.60 12.98
N TYR A 304 12.98 16.36 13.18
CA TYR A 304 12.43 15.97 14.48
C TYR A 304 13.11 14.68 15.01
N SER A 305 13.26 13.69 14.17
CA SER A 305 13.92 12.43 14.51
C SER A 305 15.39 12.61 14.88
N TRP A 306 16.07 13.54 14.22
CA TRP A 306 17.46 13.91 14.51
C TRP A 306 17.59 14.63 15.86
N VAL A 307 16.77 15.65 16.11
CA VAL A 307 16.73 16.39 17.39
C VAL A 307 16.44 15.44 18.56
N ARG A 308 15.43 14.57 18.42
CA ARG A 308 15.07 13.59 19.44
C ARG A 308 16.25 12.65 19.77
N ARG A 309 17.03 12.23 18.76
CA ARG A 309 18.22 11.40 18.96
C ARG A 309 19.34 12.14 19.70
N LEU A 310 19.54 13.43 19.47
CA LEU A 310 20.51 14.25 20.21
C LEU A 310 20.11 14.37 21.67
N TRP A 311 18.85 14.65 21.97
CA TRP A 311 18.36 14.75 23.35
C TRP A 311 18.51 13.44 24.12
N SER A 312 18.20 12.30 23.51
CA SER A 312 18.34 10.99 24.15
C SER A 312 19.81 10.59 24.43
N ARG A 313 20.78 11.19 23.72
CA ARG A 313 22.22 10.98 23.95
C ARG A 313 22.80 11.92 25.03
N GLY A 314 22.21 13.11 25.22
CA GLY A 314 22.64 14.07 26.20
C GLY A 314 22.12 13.83 27.64
N SER A 315 21.17 12.87 27.78
CA SER A 315 20.59 12.47 29.07
C SER A 315 21.17 11.14 29.60
N ARG A 316 22.27 10.69 29.05
CA ARG A 316 23.12 9.60 29.54
C ARG A 316 24.48 10.17 29.92
#